data_60e21fcb85f54786a6e8433a3d07609e
#
_entry.id   60e21fcb85f54786a6e8433a3d07609e
#
_cell.length_a   1.000
_cell.length_b   1.000
_cell.length_c   1.000
_cell.angle_alpha   90.00
_cell.angle_beta   90.00
_cell.angle_gamma   90.00
#
_symmetry.space_group_name_H-M   'P 1'
#
loop_
_entity.id
_entity.type
_entity.pdbx_description
1 polymer ?
#
loop_
_entity_poly.entity_id
_entity_poly.type
_entity_poly.pdbx_seq_one_letter_code
_entity_poly.pdbx_strand_id
1 'polypeptide(L)'
;PKHLKKEILELSIRSEINESSLSLLDRELGEFFCDSINAFLTLISIDASRVEAIGSHGQTIKHEPKSRNPFSLQIGDPQLVSNNLGITTIGHFRNDDIAAGGQGAPLSPVFHNEVFNNHKENRIIINIGGITNISLLGDDKLIGFDTGPGNCLMDSWNRKNGQGDYDQDGKWAKSGNVIQSLLDNMMNDNYFLLDYPKSTGPDYFSLTWLEMHL
;
A
#
# COMPACT_ATOMS: atom_id res chain seq x y z
N PRO A 1 -10.37 4.85 13.32
CA PRO A 1 -10.15 5.14 14.74
C PRO A 1 -8.68 5.17 15.11
N LYS A 2 -8.25 6.04 16.04
CA LYS A 2 -6.82 6.20 16.39
C LYS A 2 -6.23 4.93 17.03
N HIS A 3 -7.04 4.20 17.82
CA HIS A 3 -6.60 2.94 18.45
C HIS A 3 -6.29 1.87 17.40
N LEU A 4 -7.18 1.62 16.45
CA LEU A 4 -6.93 0.65 15.37
C LEU A 4 -5.67 0.97 14.59
N LYS A 5 -5.46 2.25 14.22
CA LYS A 5 -4.23 2.67 13.54
C LYS A 5 -2.98 2.32 14.34
N LYS A 6 -3.01 2.57 15.65
CA LYS A 6 -1.88 2.28 16.54
C LYS A 6 -1.60 0.78 16.61
N GLU A 7 -2.62 -0.03 16.85
CA GLU A 7 -2.49 -1.49 16.98
C GLU A 7 -2.05 -2.14 15.67
N ILE A 8 -2.56 -1.70 14.52
CA ILE A 8 -2.14 -2.14 13.20
C ILE A 8 -0.65 -1.87 12.99
N LEU A 9 -0.19 -0.64 13.30
CA LEU A 9 1.21 -0.27 13.16
C LEU A 9 2.11 -1.10 14.10
N GLU A 10 1.69 -1.30 15.35
CA GLU A 10 2.43 -2.13 16.29
C GLU A 10 2.52 -3.60 15.84
N LEU A 11 1.43 -4.13 15.26
CA LEU A 11 1.40 -5.51 14.76
C LEU A 11 2.27 -5.69 13.52
N SER A 12 2.27 -4.71 12.61
CA SER A 12 3.02 -4.81 11.34
C SER A 12 4.55 -4.77 11.51
N ILE A 13 5.06 -4.24 12.63
CA ILE A 13 6.51 -4.20 12.91
C ILE A 13 7.00 -5.40 13.75
N ARG A 14 6.09 -6.24 14.28
CA ARG A 14 6.48 -7.39 15.09
C ARG A 14 7.03 -8.52 14.21
N SER A 15 8.11 -9.16 14.69
CA SER A 15 8.66 -10.37 14.06
C SER A 15 7.71 -11.57 14.21
N GLU A 16 7.05 -11.68 15.36
CA GLU A 16 6.08 -12.72 15.66
C GLU A 16 4.70 -12.11 15.90
N ILE A 17 3.69 -12.70 15.27
CA ILE A 17 2.30 -12.26 15.38
C ILE A 17 1.55 -13.27 16.23
N ASN A 18 0.98 -12.79 17.35
CA ASN A 18 0.11 -13.59 18.18
C ASN A 18 -1.26 -13.75 17.48
N GLU A 19 -1.67 -15.00 17.23
CA GLU A 19 -2.91 -15.34 16.51
C GLU A 19 -4.16 -14.73 17.15
N SER A 20 -4.24 -14.72 18.49
CA SER A 20 -5.41 -14.16 19.18
C SER A 20 -5.51 -12.65 19.00
N SER A 21 -4.39 -11.93 19.05
CA SER A 21 -4.35 -10.49 18.80
C SER A 21 -4.66 -10.16 17.33
N LEU A 22 -4.15 -10.99 16.41
CA LEU A 22 -4.43 -10.85 14.99
C LEU A 22 -5.93 -11.03 14.71
N SER A 23 -6.53 -12.10 15.21
CA SER A 23 -7.95 -12.43 14.99
C SER A 23 -8.87 -11.35 15.59
N LEU A 24 -8.52 -10.80 16.76
CA LEU A 24 -9.28 -9.71 17.35
C LEU A 24 -9.23 -8.46 16.47
N LEU A 25 -8.04 -8.06 16.05
CA LEU A 25 -7.85 -6.85 15.24
C LEU A 25 -8.44 -7.00 13.84
N ASP A 26 -8.39 -8.20 13.26
CA ASP A 26 -9.03 -8.55 12.00
C ASP A 26 -10.54 -8.32 12.05
N ARG A 27 -11.17 -8.84 13.12
CA ARG A 27 -12.58 -8.65 13.38
C ARG A 27 -12.94 -7.18 13.60
N GLU A 28 -12.22 -6.47 14.49
CA GLU A 28 -12.49 -5.07 14.81
C GLU A 28 -12.37 -4.17 13.56
N LEU A 29 -11.40 -4.45 12.70
CA LEU A 29 -11.26 -3.73 11.44
C LEU A 29 -12.40 -4.06 10.47
N GLY A 30 -12.82 -5.33 10.39
CA GLY A 30 -13.98 -5.73 9.61
C GLY A 30 -15.27 -5.06 10.07
N GLU A 31 -15.51 -4.97 11.38
CA GLU A 31 -16.64 -4.24 11.96
C GLU A 31 -16.58 -2.75 11.61
N PHE A 32 -15.40 -2.14 11.70
CA PHE A 32 -15.19 -0.74 11.30
C PHE A 32 -15.48 -0.51 9.81
N PHE A 33 -15.13 -1.47 8.94
CA PHE A 33 -15.50 -1.40 7.52
C PHE A 33 -17.00 -1.47 7.33
N CYS A 34 -17.71 -2.36 8.03
CA CYS A 34 -19.17 -2.43 7.98
C CYS A 34 -19.83 -1.09 8.35
N ASP A 35 -19.42 -0.50 9.47
CA ASP A 35 -19.93 0.79 9.92
C ASP A 35 -19.66 1.90 8.90
N SER A 36 -18.46 1.92 8.35
CA SER A 36 -18.05 2.92 7.34
C SER A 36 -18.85 2.78 6.05
N ILE A 37 -19.08 1.55 5.57
CA ILE A 37 -19.86 1.26 4.38
C ILE A 37 -21.32 1.65 4.59
N ASN A 38 -21.92 1.27 5.72
CA ASN A 38 -23.30 1.66 6.05
C ASN A 38 -23.47 3.18 6.12
N ALA A 39 -22.53 3.87 6.77
CA ALA A 39 -22.53 5.33 6.84
C ALA A 39 -22.42 5.95 5.42
N PHE A 40 -21.55 5.42 4.58
CA PHE A 40 -21.40 5.88 3.21
C PHE A 40 -22.66 5.65 2.38
N LEU A 41 -23.24 4.45 2.39
CA LEU A 41 -24.46 4.14 1.67
C LEU A 41 -25.62 5.03 2.09
N THR A 42 -25.73 5.29 3.41
CA THR A 42 -26.72 6.25 3.97
C THR A 42 -26.49 7.65 3.43
N LEU A 43 -25.23 8.12 3.43
CA LEU A 43 -24.86 9.45 2.97
C LEU A 43 -25.24 9.68 1.50
N ILE A 44 -25.03 8.67 0.65
CA ILE A 44 -25.36 8.76 -0.78
C ILE A 44 -26.77 8.28 -1.12
N SER A 45 -27.58 7.92 -0.11
CA SER A 45 -28.95 7.44 -0.24
C SER A 45 -29.09 6.24 -1.21
N ILE A 46 -28.15 5.29 -1.13
CA ILE A 46 -28.19 4.04 -1.87
C ILE A 46 -28.54 2.88 -0.93
N ASP A 47 -29.57 2.10 -1.29
CA ASP A 47 -29.91 0.87 -0.59
C ASP A 47 -28.86 -0.23 -0.87
N ALA A 48 -28.52 -1.00 0.17
CA ALA A 48 -27.53 -2.08 0.09
C ALA A 48 -27.86 -3.10 -1.02
N SER A 49 -29.14 -3.36 -1.26
CA SER A 49 -29.59 -4.28 -2.32
C SER A 49 -29.25 -3.82 -3.75
N ARG A 50 -28.88 -2.57 -3.93
CA ARG A 50 -28.42 -2.02 -5.20
C ARG A 50 -26.92 -2.12 -5.42
N VAL A 51 -26.17 -2.60 -4.42
CA VAL A 51 -24.73 -2.82 -4.50
C VAL A 51 -24.50 -4.25 -4.94
N GLU A 52 -23.90 -4.45 -6.09
CA GLU A 52 -23.63 -5.78 -6.64
C GLU A 52 -22.56 -6.51 -5.85
N ALA A 53 -21.45 -5.83 -5.55
CA ALA A 53 -20.35 -6.38 -4.77
C ALA A 53 -19.49 -5.28 -4.13
N ILE A 54 -18.73 -5.67 -3.11
CA ILE A 54 -17.70 -4.89 -2.45
C ILE A 54 -16.35 -5.52 -2.73
N GLY A 55 -15.39 -4.77 -3.24
CA GLY A 55 -13.98 -5.16 -3.27
C GLY A 55 -13.29 -4.69 -1.99
N SER A 56 -12.85 -5.61 -1.14
CA SER A 56 -12.15 -5.30 0.10
C SER A 56 -10.70 -5.77 0.04
N HIS A 57 -9.76 -4.83 -0.07
CA HIS A 57 -8.33 -5.16 0.02
C HIS A 57 -7.91 -5.53 1.46
N GLY A 58 -8.62 -5.02 2.46
CA GLY A 58 -8.18 -5.09 3.85
C GLY A 58 -6.95 -4.21 4.12
N GLN A 59 -6.32 -4.43 5.26
CA GLN A 59 -5.09 -3.77 5.66
C GLN A 59 -3.93 -4.77 5.72
N THR A 60 -2.89 -4.51 4.97
CA THR A 60 -1.71 -5.39 4.97
C THR A 60 -0.94 -5.28 6.28
N ILE A 61 -0.68 -6.44 6.88
CA ILE A 61 0.14 -6.63 8.08
C ILE A 61 1.52 -7.13 7.69
N LYS A 62 1.57 -8.16 6.81
CA LYS A 62 2.83 -8.71 6.28
C LYS A 62 2.70 -9.01 4.80
N HIS A 63 3.82 -8.87 4.09
CA HIS A 63 3.90 -9.19 2.68
C HIS A 63 5.25 -9.83 2.38
N GLU A 64 5.28 -11.14 2.19
CA GLU A 64 6.49 -11.94 2.01
C GLU A 64 6.39 -12.83 0.75
N PRO A 65 6.32 -12.23 -0.46
CA PRO A 65 6.11 -12.99 -1.70
C PRO A 65 7.33 -13.79 -2.14
N LYS A 66 8.51 -13.50 -1.58
CA LYS A 66 9.79 -14.17 -1.91
C LYS A 66 10.25 -15.15 -0.83
N SER A 67 9.45 -15.37 0.22
CA SER A 67 9.78 -16.34 1.27
C SER A 67 9.66 -17.78 0.74
N ARG A 68 10.18 -18.73 1.51
CA ARG A 68 10.02 -20.16 1.18
C ARG A 68 8.55 -20.59 1.04
N ASN A 69 7.67 -19.95 1.80
CA ASN A 69 6.23 -20.10 1.71
C ASN A 69 5.65 -18.71 1.43
N PRO A 70 5.51 -18.32 0.16
CA PRO A 70 5.04 -16.98 -0.21
C PRO A 70 3.65 -16.70 0.33
N PHE A 71 3.47 -15.52 0.93
CA PHE A 71 2.16 -15.10 1.43
C PHE A 71 2.05 -13.58 1.54
N SER A 72 0.83 -13.13 1.66
CA SER A 72 0.50 -11.76 2.04
C SER A 72 -0.67 -11.77 3.02
N LEU A 73 -0.48 -11.17 4.19
CA LEU A 73 -1.48 -11.15 5.26
C LEU A 73 -2.18 -9.79 5.29
N GLN A 74 -3.45 -9.80 4.98
CA GLN A 74 -4.36 -8.67 5.14
C GLN A 74 -5.36 -9.00 6.24
N ILE A 75 -5.75 -7.98 7.02
CA ILE A 75 -6.82 -8.02 8.02
C ILE A 75 -7.98 -7.13 7.60
N GLY A 76 -9.14 -7.30 8.25
CA GLY A 76 -10.41 -6.68 7.88
C GLY A 76 -11.30 -7.69 7.15
N ASP A 77 -11.61 -8.80 7.82
CA ASP A 77 -12.29 -10.01 7.33
C ASP A 77 -13.40 -9.73 6.32
N PRO A 78 -13.22 -10.07 5.02
CA PRO A 78 -14.24 -9.84 3.99
C PRO A 78 -15.48 -10.71 4.19
N GLN A 79 -15.35 -11.87 4.85
CA GLN A 79 -16.49 -12.74 5.16
C GLN A 79 -17.39 -12.09 6.22
N LEU A 80 -16.79 -11.47 7.24
CA LEU A 80 -17.54 -10.71 8.24
C LEU A 80 -18.28 -9.54 7.58
N VAL A 81 -17.61 -8.81 6.69
CA VAL A 81 -18.23 -7.70 5.94
C VAL A 81 -19.42 -8.20 5.13
N SER A 82 -19.25 -9.30 4.39
CA SER A 82 -20.32 -9.90 3.59
C SER A 82 -21.51 -10.33 4.43
N ASN A 83 -21.25 -11.02 5.56
CA ASN A 83 -22.30 -11.50 6.45
C ASN A 83 -23.11 -10.38 7.09
N ASN A 84 -22.42 -9.30 7.52
CA ASN A 84 -23.08 -8.19 8.22
C ASN A 84 -23.87 -7.27 7.29
N LEU A 85 -23.40 -7.09 6.06
CA LEU A 85 -24.04 -6.18 5.10
C LEU A 85 -25.00 -6.87 4.13
N GLY A 86 -24.93 -8.19 4.02
CA GLY A 86 -25.68 -8.95 3.01
C GLY A 86 -25.23 -8.66 1.59
N ILE A 87 -24.03 -8.13 1.39
CA ILE A 87 -23.46 -7.78 0.09
C ILE A 87 -22.29 -8.72 -0.19
N THR A 88 -22.23 -9.29 -1.41
CA THR A 88 -21.06 -10.06 -1.85
C THR A 88 -19.79 -9.25 -1.64
N THR A 89 -18.82 -9.80 -0.88
CA THR A 89 -17.55 -9.13 -0.63
C THR A 89 -16.40 -9.98 -1.16
N ILE A 90 -15.60 -9.38 -2.03
CA ILE A 90 -14.44 -10.01 -2.69
C ILE A 90 -13.17 -9.49 -2.00
N GLY A 91 -12.32 -10.40 -1.55
CA GLY A 91 -11.08 -10.09 -0.83
C GLY A 91 -9.92 -10.99 -1.25
N HIS A 92 -8.84 -10.99 -0.48
CA HIS A 92 -7.65 -11.85 -0.65
C HIS A 92 -6.88 -11.69 -1.98
N PHE A 93 -7.08 -10.60 -2.70
CA PHE A 93 -6.50 -10.33 -4.02
C PHE A 93 -5.00 -10.62 -4.13
N ARG A 94 -4.22 -10.31 -3.08
CA ARG A 94 -2.77 -10.50 -3.07
C ARG A 94 -2.37 -11.97 -2.98
N ASN A 95 -3.07 -12.74 -2.15
CA ASN A 95 -2.81 -14.17 -2.03
C ASN A 95 -3.23 -14.93 -3.29
N ASP A 96 -4.29 -14.51 -3.95
CA ASP A 96 -4.73 -15.12 -5.21
C ASP A 96 -3.72 -14.88 -6.33
N ASP A 97 -3.14 -13.66 -6.40
CA ASP A 97 -2.06 -13.35 -7.34
C ASP A 97 -0.79 -14.16 -7.04
N ILE A 98 -0.41 -14.29 -5.76
CA ILE A 98 0.74 -15.11 -5.34
C ILE A 98 0.49 -16.58 -5.70
N ALA A 99 -0.70 -17.11 -5.47
CA ALA A 99 -1.06 -18.48 -5.82
C ALA A 99 -1.01 -18.73 -7.34
N ALA A 100 -1.28 -17.69 -8.14
CA ALA A 100 -1.15 -17.72 -9.59
C ALA A 100 0.30 -17.53 -10.09
N GLY A 101 1.27 -17.38 -9.19
CA GLY A 101 2.70 -17.19 -9.51
C GLY A 101 3.17 -15.75 -9.58
N GLY A 102 2.32 -14.79 -9.21
CA GLY A 102 2.66 -13.38 -9.07
C GLY A 102 3.34 -13.04 -7.75
N GLN A 103 3.54 -11.77 -7.49
CA GLN A 103 4.14 -11.25 -6.26
C GLN A 103 3.11 -10.61 -5.30
N GLY A 104 1.82 -10.59 -5.67
CA GLY A 104 0.75 -9.96 -4.89
C GLY A 104 0.83 -8.43 -4.81
N ALA A 105 1.80 -7.82 -5.47
CA ALA A 105 1.99 -6.37 -5.54
C ALA A 105 2.94 -5.98 -6.69
N PRO A 106 2.72 -4.83 -7.33
CA PRO A 106 1.53 -3.99 -7.23
C PRO A 106 0.33 -4.60 -7.99
N LEU A 107 -0.90 -4.41 -7.50
CA LEU A 107 -2.13 -4.83 -8.19
C LEU A 107 -2.81 -3.68 -8.97
N SER A 108 -2.45 -2.44 -8.65
CA SER A 108 -2.97 -1.25 -9.33
C SER A 108 -2.78 -1.23 -10.86
N PRO A 109 -1.75 -1.87 -11.45
CA PRO A 109 -1.60 -1.86 -12.90
C PRO A 109 -2.79 -2.43 -13.67
N VAL A 110 -3.46 -3.45 -13.12
CA VAL A 110 -4.67 -4.04 -13.73
C VAL A 110 -5.78 -2.99 -13.80
N PHE A 111 -6.05 -2.30 -12.68
CA PHE A 111 -7.04 -1.22 -12.64
C PHE A 111 -6.63 -0.05 -13.56
N HIS A 112 -5.35 0.33 -13.56
CA HIS A 112 -4.88 1.39 -14.42
C HIS A 112 -5.07 1.05 -15.90
N ASN A 113 -4.87 -0.22 -16.27
CA ASN A 113 -5.08 -0.68 -17.64
C ASN A 113 -6.55 -0.54 -18.05
N GLU A 114 -7.48 -0.98 -17.19
CA GLU A 114 -8.91 -0.91 -17.49
C GLU A 114 -9.43 0.54 -17.61
N VAL A 115 -8.90 1.45 -16.80
CA VAL A 115 -9.43 2.82 -16.70
C VAL A 115 -8.69 3.80 -17.61
N PHE A 116 -7.37 3.64 -17.77
CA PHE A 116 -6.52 4.64 -18.41
C PHE A 116 -5.86 4.16 -19.71
N ASN A 117 -5.98 2.88 -20.05
CA ASN A 117 -5.42 2.42 -21.32
C ASN A 117 -6.16 3.08 -22.51
N ASN A 118 -5.35 3.54 -23.44
CA ASN A 118 -5.83 4.02 -24.73
C ASN A 118 -4.93 3.37 -25.80
N HIS A 119 -5.43 2.31 -26.43
CA HIS A 119 -4.72 1.51 -27.44
C HIS A 119 -4.02 2.31 -28.56
N LYS A 120 -4.11 3.62 -28.56
CA LYS A 120 -3.44 4.50 -29.51
C LYS A 120 -2.15 5.11 -28.97
N GLU A 121 -1.89 4.97 -27.67
CA GLU A 121 -0.80 5.66 -26.97
C GLU A 121 -0.22 4.78 -25.86
N ASN A 122 1.09 4.71 -25.78
CA ASN A 122 1.74 4.15 -24.59
C ASN A 122 1.61 5.16 -23.43
N ARG A 123 1.09 4.70 -22.32
CA ARG A 123 0.90 5.53 -21.12
C ARG A 123 1.70 4.99 -19.95
N ILE A 124 2.17 5.91 -19.12
CA ILE A 124 2.78 5.60 -17.83
C ILE A 124 1.94 6.27 -16.77
N ILE A 125 1.40 5.46 -15.85
CA ILE A 125 0.73 5.96 -14.64
C ILE A 125 1.73 5.93 -13.51
N ILE A 126 1.94 7.06 -12.86
CA ILE A 126 2.84 7.20 -11.72
C ILE A 126 1.98 7.44 -10.48
N ASN A 127 2.11 6.56 -9.49
CA ASN A 127 1.49 6.72 -8.18
C ASN A 127 2.56 7.05 -7.14
N ILE A 128 2.51 8.28 -6.60
CA ILE A 128 3.47 8.78 -5.60
C ILE A 128 2.81 8.72 -4.23
N GLY A 129 3.03 7.62 -3.51
CA GLY A 129 2.64 7.42 -2.12
C GLY A 129 3.85 7.38 -1.20
N GLY A 130 3.80 6.61 -0.13
CA GLY A 130 4.98 6.32 0.71
C GLY A 130 6.12 5.72 -0.13
N ILE A 131 5.77 4.72 -0.93
CA ILE A 131 6.58 4.18 -2.03
C ILE A 131 5.97 4.65 -3.34
N THR A 132 6.81 4.99 -4.30
CA THR A 132 6.37 5.34 -5.66
C THR A 132 6.36 4.08 -6.52
N ASN A 133 5.27 3.88 -7.25
CA ASN A 133 5.17 2.82 -8.24
C ASN A 133 4.69 3.36 -9.59
N ILE A 134 5.00 2.62 -10.64
CA ILE A 134 4.58 2.93 -11.99
C ILE A 134 3.82 1.76 -12.61
N SER A 135 2.93 2.11 -13.54
CA SER A 135 2.27 1.16 -14.43
C SER A 135 2.51 1.59 -15.86
N LEU A 136 3.12 0.71 -16.64
CA LEU A 136 3.33 0.88 -18.07
C LEU A 136 2.16 0.25 -18.79
N LEU A 137 1.37 1.06 -19.48
CA LEU A 137 0.19 0.64 -20.22
C LEU A 137 0.50 0.70 -21.73
N GLY A 138 0.50 -0.45 -22.38
CA GLY A 138 0.72 -0.57 -23.82
C GLY A 138 -0.03 -1.75 -24.39
N ASP A 139 -0.04 -1.90 -25.72
CA ASP A 139 -0.87 -2.88 -26.41
C ASP A 139 -0.55 -4.34 -26.04
N ASP A 140 0.72 -4.65 -25.76
CA ASP A 140 1.17 -6.03 -25.55
C ASP A 140 1.68 -6.34 -24.13
N LYS A 141 1.84 -5.35 -23.27
CA LYS A 141 2.43 -5.56 -21.93
C LYS A 141 1.83 -4.63 -20.89
N LEU A 142 1.29 -5.24 -19.86
CA LEU A 142 0.99 -4.58 -18.60
C LEU A 142 2.14 -4.84 -17.63
N ILE A 143 2.92 -3.80 -17.31
CA ILE A 143 4.04 -3.90 -16.39
C ILE A 143 3.81 -2.91 -15.25
N GLY A 144 3.96 -3.37 -14.02
CA GLY A 144 3.94 -2.52 -12.84
C GLY A 144 5.03 -2.92 -11.87
N PHE A 145 5.68 -1.92 -11.26
CA PHE A 145 6.70 -2.14 -10.25
C PHE A 145 6.94 -0.89 -9.40
N ASP A 146 7.55 -1.10 -8.23
CA ASP A 146 7.93 -0.01 -7.35
C ASP A 146 9.26 0.60 -7.83
N THR A 147 9.28 1.91 -7.97
CA THR A 147 10.48 2.62 -8.45
C THR A 147 11.42 3.03 -7.32
N GLY A 148 10.89 3.16 -6.10
CA GLY A 148 11.64 3.55 -4.91
C GLY A 148 10.81 4.36 -3.94
N PRO A 149 11.45 5.08 -2.99
CA PRO A 149 10.75 5.89 -2.01
C PRO A 149 10.00 7.04 -2.69
N GLY A 150 8.78 7.28 -2.24
CA GLY A 150 8.02 8.48 -2.54
C GLY A 150 8.13 9.46 -1.36
N ASN A 151 7.05 9.62 -0.60
CA ASN A 151 7.03 10.54 0.54
C ASN A 151 7.46 9.91 1.87
N CYS A 152 7.66 8.58 1.96
CA CYS A 152 7.96 7.92 3.24
C CYS A 152 9.23 8.44 3.92
N LEU A 153 10.29 8.73 3.16
CA LEU A 153 11.53 9.28 3.71
C LEU A 153 11.36 10.75 4.13
N MET A 154 10.67 11.54 3.31
CA MET A 154 10.38 12.95 3.62
C MET A 154 9.55 13.07 4.90
N ASP A 155 8.48 12.28 5.02
CA ASP A 155 7.62 12.28 6.20
C ASP A 155 8.36 11.79 7.44
N SER A 156 9.19 10.76 7.31
CA SER A 156 10.00 10.23 8.42
C SER A 156 11.03 11.24 8.89
N TRP A 157 11.68 11.94 7.97
CA TRP A 157 12.63 13.00 8.27
C TRP A 157 11.96 14.21 8.91
N ASN A 158 10.78 14.56 8.42
CA ASN A 158 9.97 15.66 8.98
C ASN A 158 9.58 15.38 10.44
N ARG A 159 9.08 14.17 10.72
CA ARG A 159 8.76 13.73 12.09
C ARG A 159 9.98 13.72 13.00
N LYS A 160 11.12 13.20 12.53
CA LYS A 160 12.38 13.15 13.31
C LYS A 160 12.82 14.55 13.74
N ASN A 161 12.63 15.54 12.89
CA ASN A 161 13.06 16.92 13.16
C ASN A 161 11.97 17.78 13.82
N GLY A 162 10.86 17.16 14.29
CA GLY A 162 9.81 17.87 15.02
C GLY A 162 8.97 18.83 14.18
N GLN A 163 8.97 18.66 12.84
CA GLN A 163 8.24 19.52 11.90
C GLN A 163 6.80 19.06 11.66
N GLY A 164 6.32 18.05 12.41
CA GLY A 164 5.00 17.45 12.24
C GLY A 164 5.02 16.13 11.47
N ASP A 165 3.86 15.61 11.11
CA ASP A 165 3.73 14.30 10.44
C ASP A 165 4.25 14.30 9.01
N TYR A 166 4.18 15.43 8.32
CA TYR A 166 4.65 15.63 6.95
C TYR A 166 4.93 17.13 6.69
N ASP A 167 5.68 17.43 5.63
CA ASP A 167 6.02 18.81 5.25
C ASP A 167 4.84 19.46 4.51
N GLN A 168 4.06 20.27 5.23
CA GLN A 168 2.88 20.93 4.69
C GLN A 168 3.25 21.87 3.54
N ASP A 169 2.72 21.60 2.34
CA ASP A 169 2.97 22.35 1.11
C ASP A 169 4.45 22.42 0.70
N GLY A 170 5.29 21.50 1.20
CA GLY A 170 6.72 21.48 0.92
C GLY A 170 7.48 22.71 1.42
N LYS A 171 6.96 23.39 2.46
CA LYS A 171 7.53 24.66 2.94
C LYS A 171 8.92 24.51 3.53
N TRP A 172 9.13 23.44 4.28
CA TRP A 172 10.43 23.16 4.89
C TRP A 172 11.44 22.75 3.82
N ALA A 173 11.08 21.83 2.92
CA ALA A 173 11.93 21.41 1.82
C ALA A 173 12.34 22.60 0.92
N LYS A 174 11.40 23.53 0.65
CA LYS A 174 11.66 24.74 -0.14
C LYS A 174 12.69 25.68 0.51
N SER A 175 12.86 25.63 1.82
CA SER A 175 13.85 26.46 2.54
C SER A 175 15.27 25.90 2.47
N GLY A 176 15.44 24.66 2.02
CA GLY A 176 16.71 23.98 1.89
C GLY A 176 17.29 24.03 0.48
N ASN A 177 18.42 23.37 0.31
CA ASN A 177 19.08 23.16 -0.97
C ASN A 177 19.34 21.68 -1.19
N VAL A 178 19.40 21.25 -2.45
CA VAL A 178 19.79 19.88 -2.80
C VAL A 178 21.26 19.68 -2.44
N ILE A 179 21.52 18.62 -1.66
CA ILE A 179 22.89 18.17 -1.35
C ILE A 179 23.23 17.08 -2.36
N GLN A 180 23.95 17.46 -3.43
CA GLN A 180 24.19 16.57 -4.56
C GLN A 180 24.92 15.27 -4.14
N SER A 181 25.93 15.36 -3.27
CA SER A 181 26.66 14.20 -2.79
C SER A 181 25.78 13.20 -2.03
N LEU A 182 24.79 13.69 -1.28
CA LEU A 182 23.82 12.85 -0.58
C LEU A 182 22.88 12.17 -1.59
N LEU A 183 22.38 12.91 -2.58
CA LEU A 183 21.54 12.35 -3.63
C LEU A 183 22.28 11.25 -4.40
N ASP A 184 23.51 11.50 -4.80
CA ASP A 184 24.33 10.54 -5.54
C ASP A 184 24.59 9.28 -4.69
N ASN A 185 24.83 9.45 -3.38
CA ASN A 185 25.02 8.35 -2.45
C ASN A 185 23.74 7.47 -2.33
N MET A 186 22.58 8.10 -2.18
CA MET A 186 21.31 7.40 -2.11
C MET A 186 20.99 6.67 -3.43
N MET A 187 21.27 7.30 -4.58
CA MET A 187 21.02 6.71 -5.90
C MET A 187 21.94 5.54 -6.25
N ASN A 188 23.04 5.35 -5.52
CA ASN A 188 23.92 4.19 -5.64
C ASN A 188 23.39 2.93 -4.90
N ASP A 189 22.24 3.02 -4.24
CA ASP A 189 21.64 1.87 -3.59
C ASP A 189 21.31 0.76 -4.60
N ASN A 190 21.60 -0.49 -4.21
CA ASN A 190 21.42 -1.66 -5.05
C ASN A 190 19.97 -1.84 -5.55
N TYR A 191 18.99 -1.34 -4.82
CA TYR A 191 17.60 -1.42 -5.25
C TYR A 191 17.37 -0.77 -6.62
N PHE A 192 18.01 0.36 -6.87
CA PHE A 192 17.84 1.08 -8.14
C PHE A 192 18.46 0.33 -9.34
N LEU A 193 19.40 -0.56 -9.07
CA LEU A 193 20.07 -1.39 -10.10
C LEU A 193 19.30 -2.69 -10.41
N LEU A 194 18.27 -3.04 -9.63
CA LEU A 194 17.47 -4.24 -9.87
C LEU A 194 16.63 -4.09 -11.14
N ASP A 195 16.54 -5.18 -11.90
CA ASP A 195 15.61 -5.30 -13.02
C ASP A 195 14.15 -5.30 -12.54
N TYR A 196 13.25 -4.90 -13.43
CA TYR A 196 11.81 -5.00 -13.18
C TYR A 196 11.26 -6.37 -13.67
N PRO A 197 10.16 -6.88 -13.08
CA PRO A 197 9.39 -6.26 -11.99
C PRO A 197 10.11 -6.37 -10.65
N LYS A 198 10.03 -5.30 -9.84
CA LYS A 198 10.59 -5.23 -8.50
C LYS A 198 9.62 -4.56 -7.52
N SER A 199 9.69 -4.92 -6.26
CA SER A 199 8.88 -4.35 -5.20
C SER A 199 9.72 -3.99 -3.98
N THR A 200 9.27 -3.00 -3.22
CA THR A 200 9.91 -2.52 -1.99
C THR A 200 8.86 -1.98 -1.02
N GLY A 201 9.29 -1.57 0.16
CA GLY A 201 8.42 -1.03 1.20
C GLY A 201 9.10 0.01 2.08
N PRO A 202 8.35 0.63 3.00
CA PRO A 202 8.90 1.55 3.99
C PRO A 202 9.81 0.88 5.02
N ASP A 203 9.80 -0.43 5.11
CA ASP A 203 10.72 -1.27 5.88
C ASP A 203 12.13 -1.22 5.29
N TYR A 204 12.25 -1.23 3.95
CA TYR A 204 13.52 -1.03 3.26
C TYR A 204 13.91 0.45 3.26
N PHE A 205 13.11 1.31 2.62
CA PHE A 205 13.34 2.76 2.57
C PHE A 205 12.85 3.43 3.86
N SER A 206 13.56 3.15 4.94
CA SER A 206 13.26 3.60 6.30
C SER A 206 14.08 4.83 6.69
N LEU A 207 13.76 5.41 7.85
CA LEU A 207 14.59 6.46 8.43
C LEU A 207 16.05 5.96 8.69
N THR A 208 16.20 4.72 9.12
CA THR A 208 17.52 4.09 9.31
C THR A 208 18.30 4.03 7.99
N TRP A 209 17.62 3.64 6.90
CA TRP A 209 18.24 3.66 5.57
C TRP A 209 18.72 5.07 5.20
N LEU A 210 17.90 6.10 5.42
CA LEU A 210 18.30 7.49 5.15
C LEU A 210 19.52 7.91 5.99
N GLU A 211 19.52 7.55 7.28
CA GLU A 211 20.61 7.88 8.21
C GLU A 211 21.95 7.22 7.85
N MET A 212 21.94 6.07 7.22
CA MET A 212 23.16 5.41 6.73
C MET A 212 23.82 6.15 5.56
N HIS A 213 23.10 7.03 4.87
CA HIS A 213 23.61 7.79 3.75
C HIS A 213 24.04 9.22 4.13
N LEU A 214 23.66 9.70 5.34
CA LEU A 214 24.05 11.02 5.84
C LEU A 214 25.51 11.03 6.32
#